data_55ad63130d97a4755805243ee1bc3374
#
_entry.id   55ad63130d97a4755805243ee1bc3374
#
_cell.length_a   1.000
_cell.length_b   1.000
_cell.length_c   1.000
_cell.angle_alpha   90.00
_cell.angle_beta   90.00
_cell.angle_gamma   90.00
#
_symmetry.space_group_name_H-M   'P 1'
#
loop_
_entity.id
_entity.type
_entity.pdbx_description
1 polymer ?
#
loop_
_entity_poly.entity_id
_entity_poly.type
_entity_poly.pdbx_seq_one_letter_code
_entity_poly.pdbx_strand_id
1 'polypeptide(L)'
;MFKNKNIAIIGGGIIGLTVAYKLSEQGAFVHVFEKEKAVGLHQSGRNSGVLHCGLYYQPGSLKAQLSVNGIREMISFCKTHSIAHDVCGKVVVATTQEEVQALDQLASRGNKNGLHGLKYLSAEELKFREPFVRAKKALLVPEEGIVDYSAVMKKMVDLIQENNGQVSCTTKVSSINQSSENEVVLSTSKNT
;
A
#
# COMPACT_ATOMS: atom_id res chain seq x y z
N MET A 1 -17.85 6.25 -15.82
CA MET A 1 -18.52 6.97 -14.70
C MET A 1 -17.84 8.31 -14.40
N PHE A 2 -16.50 8.41 -14.48
CA PHE A 2 -15.75 9.63 -14.15
C PHE A 2 -15.23 10.43 -15.34
N LYS A 3 -15.49 9.98 -16.57
CA LYS A 3 -15.04 10.65 -17.81
C LYS A 3 -15.46 12.13 -17.82
N ASN A 4 -14.51 13.02 -18.09
CA ASN A 4 -14.68 14.48 -18.13
C ASN A 4 -15.12 15.13 -16.80
N LYS A 5 -14.95 14.44 -15.65
CA LYS A 5 -15.14 15.05 -14.33
C LYS A 5 -13.85 15.70 -13.86
N ASN A 6 -13.95 16.91 -13.28
CA ASN A 6 -12.86 17.56 -12.57
C ASN A 6 -12.87 17.08 -11.13
N ILE A 7 -11.79 16.50 -10.66
CA ILE A 7 -11.69 15.89 -9.32
C ILE A 7 -10.44 16.41 -8.62
N ALA A 8 -10.63 17.05 -7.48
CA ALA A 8 -9.55 17.47 -6.61
C ALA A 8 -9.25 16.38 -5.58
N ILE A 9 -7.98 16.06 -5.41
CA ILE A 9 -7.46 15.12 -4.40
C ILE A 9 -6.60 15.91 -3.42
N ILE A 10 -6.95 15.88 -2.14
CA ILE A 10 -6.21 16.58 -1.09
C ILE A 10 -5.28 15.61 -0.38
N GLY A 11 -3.98 15.80 -0.58
CA GLY A 11 -2.89 14.98 -0.04
C GLY A 11 -2.21 14.08 -1.07
N GLY A 12 -0.89 14.28 -1.21
CA GLY A 12 0.01 13.53 -2.10
C GLY A 12 0.66 12.31 -1.42
N GLY A 13 -0.02 11.66 -0.48
CA GLY A 13 0.40 10.36 0.06
C GLY A 13 -0.02 9.21 -0.87
N ILE A 14 0.41 7.97 -0.54
CA ILE A 14 0.13 6.79 -1.38
C ILE A 14 -1.37 6.62 -1.67
N ILE A 15 -2.25 6.87 -0.70
CA ILE A 15 -3.70 6.75 -0.87
C ILE A 15 -4.22 7.78 -1.87
N GLY A 16 -3.87 9.07 -1.69
CA GLY A 16 -4.31 10.14 -2.61
C GLY A 16 -3.81 9.91 -4.02
N LEU A 17 -2.53 9.54 -4.19
CA LEU A 17 -1.94 9.26 -5.49
C LEU A 17 -2.57 8.03 -6.15
N THR A 18 -2.86 6.96 -5.41
CA THR A 18 -3.55 5.78 -5.95
C THR A 18 -4.96 6.13 -6.44
N VAL A 19 -5.71 6.89 -5.65
CA VAL A 19 -7.06 7.34 -6.05
C VAL A 19 -6.98 8.24 -7.29
N ALA A 20 -6.05 9.22 -7.30
CA ALA A 20 -5.85 10.10 -8.45
C ALA A 20 -5.50 9.32 -9.72
N TYR A 21 -4.54 8.38 -9.62
CA TYR A 21 -4.14 7.53 -10.74
C TYR A 21 -5.34 6.73 -11.28
N LYS A 22 -6.05 6.01 -10.40
CA LYS A 22 -7.21 5.19 -10.79
C LYS A 22 -8.35 6.00 -11.43
N LEU A 23 -8.57 7.23 -10.98
CA LEU A 23 -9.57 8.12 -11.58
C LEU A 23 -9.10 8.68 -12.92
N SER A 24 -7.81 9.03 -13.05
CA SER A 24 -7.25 9.49 -14.32
C SER A 24 -7.29 8.41 -15.40
N GLU A 25 -7.05 7.13 -15.05
CA GLU A 25 -7.24 6.00 -15.97
C GLU A 25 -8.68 5.89 -16.49
N GLN A 26 -9.68 6.36 -15.71
CA GLN A 26 -11.09 6.37 -16.10
C GLN A 26 -11.51 7.65 -16.84
N GLY A 27 -10.56 8.51 -17.23
CA GLY A 27 -10.77 9.71 -17.99
C GLY A 27 -11.26 10.92 -17.18
N ALA A 28 -11.05 10.93 -15.87
CA ALA A 28 -11.25 12.11 -15.05
C ALA A 28 -10.06 13.08 -15.19
N PHE A 29 -10.32 14.39 -15.12
CA PHE A 29 -9.29 15.40 -14.90
C PHE A 29 -9.01 15.48 -13.40
N VAL A 30 -7.86 14.98 -12.97
CA VAL A 30 -7.51 14.97 -11.55
C VAL A 30 -6.47 16.03 -11.23
N HIS A 31 -6.64 16.72 -10.09
CA HIS A 31 -5.63 17.62 -9.56
C HIS A 31 -5.33 17.26 -8.10
N VAL A 32 -4.11 16.81 -7.84
CA VAL A 32 -3.62 16.49 -6.49
C VAL A 32 -2.99 17.73 -5.87
N PHE A 33 -3.43 18.10 -4.68
CA PHE A 33 -2.89 19.21 -3.88
C PHE A 33 -2.11 18.63 -2.69
N GLU A 34 -0.80 18.88 -2.66
CA GLU A 34 0.08 18.47 -1.56
C GLU A 34 0.68 19.69 -0.87
N LYS A 35 0.52 19.78 0.45
CA LYS A 35 1.03 20.90 1.24
C LYS A 35 2.54 20.94 1.35
N GLU A 36 3.18 19.79 1.32
CA GLU A 36 4.63 19.66 1.43
C GLU A 36 5.32 19.93 0.09
N LYS A 37 6.64 20.10 0.13
CA LYS A 37 7.47 20.34 -1.06
C LYS A 37 7.55 19.16 -2.03
N ALA A 38 7.17 17.94 -1.60
CA ALA A 38 7.12 16.74 -2.41
C ALA A 38 6.05 15.80 -1.88
N VAL A 39 5.62 14.85 -2.74
CA VAL A 39 4.69 13.79 -2.36
C VAL A 39 5.35 12.82 -1.37
N GLY A 40 4.54 12.15 -0.55
CA GLY A 40 4.97 11.05 0.31
C GLY A 40 5.84 11.42 1.51
N LEU A 41 6.03 12.68 1.85
CA LEU A 41 6.94 13.11 2.94
C LEU A 41 6.48 12.73 4.36
N HIS A 42 5.26 12.23 4.50
CA HIS A 42 4.70 11.76 5.78
C HIS A 42 4.70 10.23 5.87
N GLN A 43 3.63 9.63 6.36
CA GLN A 43 3.54 8.18 6.62
C GLN A 43 3.90 7.29 5.42
N SER A 44 3.54 7.74 4.20
CA SER A 44 3.79 6.97 2.99
C SER A 44 5.27 6.83 2.63
N GLY A 45 6.12 7.78 3.04
CA GLY A 45 7.58 7.72 2.85
C GLY A 45 8.36 7.38 4.13
N ARG A 46 7.66 7.18 5.26
CA ARG A 46 8.29 6.89 6.57
C ARG A 46 7.74 5.60 7.16
N ASN A 47 7.94 4.51 6.43
CA ASN A 47 7.50 3.18 6.80
C ASN A 47 8.60 2.15 6.53
N SER A 48 8.38 0.89 6.88
CA SER A 48 9.35 -0.20 6.71
C SER A 48 9.44 -0.76 5.29
N GLY A 49 8.67 -0.26 4.34
CA GLY A 49 8.63 -0.77 2.97
C GLY A 49 8.01 -2.16 2.81
N VAL A 50 7.36 -2.69 3.83
CA VAL A 50 6.81 -4.05 3.79
C VAL A 50 5.53 -4.13 2.97
N LEU A 51 5.46 -5.11 2.10
CA LEU A 51 4.26 -5.56 1.41
C LEU A 51 3.52 -6.56 2.30
N HIS A 52 2.44 -6.11 2.96
CA HIS A 52 1.66 -6.93 3.88
C HIS A 52 0.55 -7.69 3.16
N CYS A 53 0.55 -9.02 3.28
CA CYS A 53 -0.41 -9.91 2.63
C CYS A 53 -1.75 -10.09 3.38
N GLY A 54 -1.94 -9.45 4.54
CA GLY A 54 -3.18 -9.57 5.31
C GLY A 54 -3.26 -10.79 6.24
N LEU A 55 -2.14 -11.43 6.57
CA LEU A 55 -2.04 -12.60 7.46
C LEU A 55 -2.76 -12.41 8.80
N TYR A 56 -2.62 -11.22 9.41
CA TYR A 56 -3.11 -10.93 10.75
C TYR A 56 -4.59 -10.54 10.82
N TYR A 57 -5.25 -10.29 9.68
CA TYR A 57 -6.60 -9.76 9.67
C TYR A 57 -7.64 -10.85 9.81
N GLN A 58 -8.78 -10.48 10.41
CA GLN A 58 -9.89 -11.41 10.61
C GLN A 58 -10.41 -11.91 9.26
N PRO A 59 -10.54 -13.24 9.07
CA PRO A 59 -11.10 -13.80 7.84
C PRO A 59 -12.50 -13.28 7.54
N GLY A 60 -12.76 -13.01 6.26
CA GLY A 60 -14.02 -12.45 5.78
C GLY A 60 -14.16 -10.93 5.96
N SER A 61 -13.25 -10.27 6.71
CA SER A 61 -13.28 -8.81 6.83
C SER A 61 -12.86 -8.14 5.53
N LEU A 62 -13.41 -6.94 5.26
CA LEU A 62 -13.00 -6.11 4.13
C LEU A 62 -11.48 -5.82 4.17
N LYS A 63 -10.94 -5.64 5.36
CA LYS A 63 -9.50 -5.40 5.56
C LYS A 63 -8.64 -6.58 5.11
N ALA A 64 -9.05 -7.82 5.38
CA ALA A 64 -8.37 -9.02 4.90
C ALA A 64 -8.44 -9.11 3.37
N GLN A 65 -9.64 -8.98 2.79
CA GLN A 65 -9.86 -9.05 1.35
C GLN A 65 -9.04 -8.00 0.58
N LEU A 66 -9.11 -6.74 1.02
CA LEU A 66 -8.37 -5.64 0.38
C LEU A 66 -6.86 -5.81 0.52
N SER A 67 -6.36 -6.35 1.64
CA SER A 67 -4.91 -6.55 1.81
C SER A 67 -4.38 -7.67 0.91
N VAL A 68 -5.09 -8.80 0.82
CA VAL A 68 -4.71 -9.92 -0.06
C VAL A 68 -4.71 -9.51 -1.53
N ASN A 69 -5.75 -8.81 -1.97
CA ASN A 69 -5.83 -8.32 -3.35
C ASN A 69 -4.81 -7.21 -3.61
N GLY A 70 -4.70 -6.27 -2.67
CA GLY A 70 -3.83 -5.10 -2.81
C GLY A 70 -2.35 -5.44 -2.92
N ILE A 71 -1.84 -6.45 -2.19
CA ILE A 71 -0.44 -6.86 -2.33
C ILE A 71 -0.19 -7.44 -3.73
N ARG A 72 -1.11 -8.24 -4.27
CA ARG A 72 -0.99 -8.84 -5.60
C ARG A 72 -1.04 -7.77 -6.70
N GLU A 73 -1.92 -6.79 -6.56
CA GLU A 73 -1.99 -5.62 -7.45
C GLU A 73 -0.70 -4.77 -7.35
N MET A 74 -0.18 -4.53 -6.14
CA MET A 74 1.05 -3.76 -5.94
C MET A 74 2.26 -4.46 -6.56
N ILE A 75 2.41 -5.77 -6.38
CA ILE A 75 3.46 -6.55 -7.03
C ILE A 75 3.35 -6.49 -8.56
N SER A 76 2.14 -6.61 -9.09
CA SER A 76 1.88 -6.47 -10.53
C SER A 76 2.25 -5.08 -11.04
N PHE A 77 1.85 -4.04 -10.31
CA PHE A 77 2.21 -2.64 -10.62
C PHE A 77 3.72 -2.44 -10.64
N CYS A 78 4.42 -2.94 -9.63
CA CYS A 78 5.89 -2.83 -9.55
C CYS A 78 6.58 -3.55 -10.72
N LYS A 79 6.12 -4.74 -11.08
CA LYS A 79 6.64 -5.49 -12.25
C LYS A 79 6.41 -4.73 -13.55
N THR A 80 5.19 -4.24 -13.78
CA THR A 80 4.81 -3.50 -15.01
C THR A 80 5.65 -2.24 -15.18
N HIS A 81 5.96 -1.55 -14.09
CA HIS A 81 6.67 -0.27 -14.13
C HIS A 81 8.15 -0.35 -13.72
N SER A 82 8.71 -1.55 -13.61
CA SER A 82 10.13 -1.78 -13.26
C SER A 82 10.54 -1.11 -11.94
N ILE A 83 9.65 -1.13 -10.95
CA ILE A 83 9.91 -0.59 -9.61
C ILE A 83 10.59 -1.66 -8.76
N ALA A 84 11.63 -1.26 -8.02
CA ALA A 84 12.38 -2.14 -7.13
C ALA A 84 11.47 -2.73 -6.04
N HIS A 85 11.37 -4.04 -6.01
CA HIS A 85 10.62 -4.82 -5.03
C HIS A 85 11.20 -6.23 -4.96
N ASP A 86 11.01 -6.87 -3.81
CA ASP A 86 11.41 -8.27 -3.61
C ASP A 86 10.33 -9.00 -2.80
N VAL A 87 9.80 -10.08 -3.38
CA VAL A 87 8.85 -10.98 -2.70
C VAL A 87 9.65 -12.04 -1.95
N CYS A 88 10.48 -11.60 -1.02
CA CYS A 88 11.39 -12.44 -0.23
C CYS A 88 10.67 -13.31 0.80
N GLY A 89 9.39 -13.08 1.05
CA GLY A 89 8.62 -13.70 2.10
C GLY A 89 8.94 -13.12 3.47
N LYS A 90 8.22 -13.61 4.48
CA LYS A 90 8.43 -13.28 5.90
C LYS A 90 8.42 -14.55 6.73
N VAL A 91 9.26 -14.58 7.76
CA VAL A 91 9.22 -15.63 8.79
C VAL A 91 8.59 -15.07 10.06
N VAL A 92 7.53 -15.71 10.55
CA VAL A 92 6.93 -15.44 11.85
C VAL A 92 7.36 -16.55 12.80
N VAL A 93 7.93 -16.18 13.94
CA VAL A 93 8.52 -17.13 14.89
C VAL A 93 7.74 -17.17 16.20
N ALA A 94 7.72 -18.35 16.83
CA ALA A 94 7.22 -18.58 18.17
C ALA A 94 8.37 -19.03 19.08
N THR A 95 8.61 -18.33 20.17
CA THR A 95 9.70 -18.59 21.13
C THR A 95 9.20 -19.25 22.41
N THR A 96 7.92 -19.08 22.73
CA THR A 96 7.25 -19.71 23.88
C THR A 96 6.20 -20.73 23.45
N GLN A 97 5.64 -21.49 24.37
CA GLN A 97 4.60 -22.48 24.06
C GLN A 97 3.26 -21.82 23.72
N GLU A 98 2.97 -20.72 24.37
CA GLU A 98 1.77 -19.89 24.09
C GLU A 98 1.84 -19.30 22.69
N GLU A 99 3.00 -18.83 22.28
CA GLU A 99 3.24 -18.30 20.92
C GLU A 99 3.12 -19.39 19.86
N VAL A 100 3.46 -20.65 20.16
CA VAL A 100 3.24 -21.78 19.24
C VAL A 100 1.76 -21.94 18.91
N GLN A 101 0.88 -21.89 19.93
CA GLN A 101 -0.56 -21.98 19.72
C GLN A 101 -1.09 -20.78 18.92
N ALA A 102 -0.60 -19.57 19.20
CA ALA A 102 -0.95 -18.36 18.47
C ALA A 102 -0.49 -18.45 17.00
N LEU A 103 0.69 -19.02 16.74
CA LEU A 103 1.22 -19.21 15.39
C LEU A 103 0.35 -20.19 14.57
N ASP A 104 -0.17 -21.25 15.21
CA ASP A 104 -1.08 -22.18 14.56
C ASP A 104 -2.42 -21.55 14.18
N GLN A 105 -2.95 -20.72 15.07
CA GLN A 105 -4.14 -19.92 14.79
C GLN A 105 -3.89 -18.93 13.65
N LEU A 106 -2.71 -18.31 13.63
CA LEU A 106 -2.31 -17.37 12.59
C LEU A 106 -2.19 -18.05 11.22
N ALA A 107 -1.58 -19.24 11.14
CA ALA A 107 -1.51 -20.04 9.92
C ALA A 107 -2.91 -20.41 9.40
N SER A 108 -3.79 -20.86 10.30
CA SER A 108 -5.21 -21.14 9.96
C SER A 108 -5.92 -19.90 9.42
N ARG A 109 -5.69 -18.74 10.03
CA ARG A 109 -6.24 -17.46 9.59
C ARG A 109 -5.74 -17.07 8.20
N GLY A 110 -4.44 -17.18 7.96
CA GLY A 110 -3.83 -16.91 6.65
C GLY A 110 -4.43 -17.77 5.54
N ASN A 111 -4.59 -19.08 5.78
CA ASN A 111 -5.26 -19.98 4.83
C ASN A 111 -6.71 -19.57 4.55
N LYS A 112 -7.47 -19.19 5.58
CA LYS A 112 -8.84 -18.68 5.43
C LYS A 112 -8.91 -17.34 4.68
N ASN A 113 -7.87 -16.53 4.74
CA ASN A 113 -7.74 -15.30 3.98
C ASN A 113 -7.32 -15.53 2.52
N GLY A 114 -7.03 -16.78 2.13
CA GLY A 114 -6.61 -17.15 0.76
C GLY A 114 -5.14 -16.86 0.48
N LEU A 115 -4.28 -16.89 1.50
CA LEU A 115 -2.84 -16.87 1.32
C LEU A 115 -2.34 -18.23 0.86
N HIS A 116 -1.38 -18.24 -0.05
CA HIS A 116 -0.81 -19.44 -0.63
C HIS A 116 0.59 -19.74 -0.09
N GLY A 117 0.92 -21.03 -0.02
CA GLY A 117 2.27 -21.49 0.30
C GLY A 117 2.72 -21.27 1.73
N LEU A 118 1.82 -21.00 2.68
CA LEU A 118 2.15 -20.96 4.10
C LEU A 118 2.80 -22.30 4.51
N LYS A 119 3.99 -22.23 5.11
CA LYS A 119 4.77 -23.42 5.44
C LYS A 119 5.41 -23.29 6.82
N TYR A 120 5.26 -24.28 7.67
CA TYR A 120 6.10 -24.41 8.86
C TYR A 120 7.52 -24.80 8.46
N LEU A 121 8.49 -24.09 9.01
CA LEU A 121 9.90 -24.37 8.80
C LEU A 121 10.43 -25.33 9.87
N SER A 122 11.25 -26.31 9.46
CA SER A 122 12.08 -27.08 10.38
C SER A 122 13.15 -26.19 11.05
N ALA A 123 13.79 -26.67 12.11
CA ALA A 123 14.87 -25.94 12.75
C ALA A 123 16.05 -25.67 11.80
N GLU A 124 16.34 -26.62 10.90
CA GLU A 124 17.39 -26.51 9.89
C GLU A 124 17.03 -25.49 8.80
N GLU A 125 15.79 -25.53 8.29
CA GLU A 125 15.29 -24.57 7.30
C GLU A 125 15.27 -23.15 7.88
N LEU A 126 14.84 -22.99 9.14
CA LEU A 126 14.87 -21.70 9.83
C LEU A 126 16.31 -21.19 9.97
N LYS A 127 17.22 -22.03 10.44
CA LYS A 127 18.64 -21.67 10.63
C LYS A 127 19.31 -21.29 9.31
N PHE A 128 19.00 -21.98 8.22
CA PHE A 128 19.53 -21.66 6.90
C PHE A 128 19.04 -20.28 6.41
N ARG A 129 17.76 -20.00 6.63
CA ARG A 129 17.14 -18.74 6.17
C ARG A 129 17.48 -17.56 7.07
N GLU A 130 17.43 -17.78 8.39
CA GLU A 130 17.61 -16.77 9.43
C GLU A 130 18.61 -17.27 10.48
N PRO A 131 19.93 -17.21 10.21
CA PRO A 131 20.97 -17.89 11.02
C PRO A 131 21.00 -17.47 12.49
N PHE A 132 20.55 -16.25 12.80
CA PHE A 132 20.60 -15.68 14.15
C PHE A 132 19.27 -15.80 14.90
N VAL A 133 18.21 -16.29 14.23
CA VAL A 133 16.90 -16.46 14.86
C VAL A 133 16.83 -17.79 15.60
N ARG A 134 16.30 -17.76 16.82
CA ARG A 134 15.98 -18.94 17.62
C ARG A 134 14.49 -18.98 17.90
N ALA A 135 13.86 -20.10 17.60
CA ALA A 135 12.43 -20.28 17.82
C ALA A 135 12.09 -21.75 18.11
N LYS A 136 10.97 -21.97 18.80
CA LYS A 136 10.35 -23.29 18.96
C LYS A 136 9.61 -23.74 17.69
N LYS A 137 9.02 -22.76 16.99
CA LYS A 137 8.28 -23.00 15.75
C LYS A 137 8.37 -21.74 14.85
N ALA A 138 8.35 -21.95 13.55
CA ALA A 138 8.40 -20.84 12.59
C ALA A 138 7.42 -21.09 11.44
N LEU A 139 6.80 -20.02 10.95
CA LEU A 139 5.90 -20.02 9.81
C LEU A 139 6.47 -19.12 8.72
N LEU A 140 6.72 -19.66 7.55
CA LEU A 140 7.05 -18.91 6.35
C LEU A 140 5.76 -18.42 5.69
N VAL A 141 5.75 -17.14 5.34
CA VAL A 141 4.68 -16.44 4.61
C VAL A 141 5.25 -15.96 3.28
N PRO A 142 5.15 -16.75 2.20
CA PRO A 142 5.86 -16.45 0.95
C PRO A 142 5.35 -15.21 0.21
N GLU A 143 4.09 -14.85 0.38
CA GLU A 143 3.47 -13.73 -0.34
C GLU A 143 3.85 -12.35 0.22
N GLU A 144 4.60 -12.25 1.32
CA GLU A 144 5.10 -10.98 1.82
C GLU A 144 6.45 -10.59 1.18
N GLY A 145 6.77 -9.30 1.22
CA GLY A 145 8.00 -8.80 0.63
C GLY A 145 8.28 -7.36 1.02
N ILE A 146 9.15 -6.72 0.26
CA ILE A 146 9.53 -5.32 0.42
C ILE A 146 9.42 -4.58 -0.91
N VAL A 147 9.18 -3.27 -0.84
CA VAL A 147 9.04 -2.40 -2.01
C VAL A 147 9.55 -0.99 -1.70
N ASP A 148 10.07 -0.31 -2.71
CA ASP A 148 10.34 1.13 -2.64
C ASP A 148 9.04 1.92 -2.88
N TYR A 149 8.33 2.26 -1.79
CA TYR A 149 7.12 3.07 -1.87
C TYR A 149 7.38 4.48 -2.41
N SER A 150 8.58 5.02 -2.29
CA SER A 150 8.93 6.32 -2.87
C SER A 150 8.94 6.25 -4.39
N ALA A 151 9.53 5.18 -4.94
CA ALA A 151 9.50 4.91 -6.38
C ALA A 151 8.07 4.64 -6.88
N VAL A 152 7.26 3.89 -6.12
CA VAL A 152 5.83 3.69 -6.43
C VAL A 152 5.10 5.02 -6.55
N MET A 153 5.21 5.90 -5.54
CA MET A 153 4.54 7.19 -5.54
C MET A 153 5.02 8.09 -6.68
N LYS A 154 6.33 8.12 -6.95
CA LYS A 154 6.89 8.86 -8.07
C LYS A 154 6.29 8.39 -9.40
N LYS A 155 6.25 7.07 -9.62
CA LYS A 155 5.66 6.52 -10.85
C LYS A 155 4.17 6.83 -10.98
N MET A 156 3.42 6.81 -9.86
CA MET A 156 2.02 7.24 -9.88
C MET A 156 1.86 8.70 -10.29
N VAL A 157 2.75 9.60 -9.85
CA VAL A 157 2.76 11.00 -10.29
C VAL A 157 2.97 11.09 -11.80
N ASP A 158 3.97 10.36 -12.33
CA ASP A 158 4.24 10.34 -13.78
C ASP A 158 3.00 9.89 -14.56
N LEU A 159 2.37 8.79 -14.15
CA LEU A 159 1.16 8.23 -14.79
C LEU A 159 -0.06 9.18 -14.70
N ILE A 160 -0.24 9.87 -13.58
CA ILE A 160 -1.28 10.90 -13.44
C ILE A 160 -1.06 12.01 -14.46
N GLN A 161 0.18 12.46 -14.64
CA GLN A 161 0.53 13.51 -15.60
C GLN A 161 0.41 13.03 -17.05
N GLU A 162 0.83 11.81 -17.36
CA GLU A 162 0.62 11.17 -18.66
C GLU A 162 -0.88 11.12 -19.04
N ASN A 163 -1.76 10.98 -18.05
CA ASN A 163 -3.23 11.01 -18.22
C ASN A 163 -3.82 12.43 -18.11
N ASN A 164 -3.03 13.49 -18.35
CA ASN A 164 -3.42 14.89 -18.25
C ASN A 164 -3.87 15.36 -16.86
N GLY A 165 -3.55 14.65 -15.80
CA GLY A 165 -3.75 15.09 -14.43
C GLY A 165 -2.64 16.04 -13.96
N GLN A 166 -2.87 16.70 -12.82
CA GLN A 166 -1.92 17.65 -12.23
C GLN A 166 -1.56 17.25 -10.79
N VAL A 167 -0.33 17.54 -10.38
CA VAL A 167 0.13 17.38 -8.99
C VAL A 167 0.82 18.66 -8.57
N SER A 168 0.25 19.39 -7.62
CA SER A 168 0.77 20.64 -7.08
C SER A 168 1.28 20.44 -5.66
N CYS A 169 2.60 20.41 -5.51
CA CYS A 169 3.27 20.46 -4.21
C CYS A 169 3.36 21.90 -3.68
N THR A 170 3.70 22.03 -2.39
CA THR A 170 3.74 23.33 -1.68
C THR A 170 2.41 24.09 -1.82
N THR A 171 1.31 23.35 -1.86
CA THR A 171 -0.03 23.90 -2.06
C THR A 171 -0.99 23.33 -1.02
N LYS A 172 -1.13 24.05 0.08
CA LYS A 172 -2.03 23.67 1.18
C LYS A 172 -3.46 24.08 0.86
N VAL A 173 -4.39 23.14 0.87
CA VAL A 173 -5.82 23.43 0.87
C VAL A 173 -6.22 23.84 2.28
N SER A 174 -6.78 25.03 2.43
CA SER A 174 -7.19 25.62 3.72
C SER A 174 -8.69 25.54 3.96
N SER A 175 -9.50 25.56 2.90
CA SER A 175 -10.95 25.38 3.02
C SER A 175 -11.56 24.73 1.78
N ILE A 176 -12.73 24.13 1.98
CA ILE A 176 -13.57 23.53 0.96
C ILE A 176 -14.95 24.14 1.12
N ASN A 177 -15.45 24.82 0.10
CA ASN A 177 -16.78 25.43 0.10
C ASN A 177 -17.57 24.88 -1.08
N GLN A 178 -18.74 24.33 -0.81
CA GLN A 178 -19.67 23.92 -1.86
C GLN A 178 -20.46 25.14 -2.30
N SER A 179 -20.24 25.63 -3.53
CA SER A 179 -20.91 26.80 -4.09
C SER A 179 -22.24 26.42 -4.76
N SER A 180 -22.36 25.18 -5.26
CA SER A 180 -23.59 24.64 -5.83
C SER A 180 -23.58 23.09 -5.75
N GLU A 181 -24.63 22.41 -6.22
CA GLU A 181 -24.66 20.94 -6.28
C GLU A 181 -23.52 20.33 -7.11
N ASN A 182 -22.99 21.06 -8.08
CA ASN A 182 -22.00 20.58 -9.05
C ASN A 182 -20.65 21.30 -8.95
N GLU A 183 -20.47 22.20 -7.99
CA GLU A 183 -19.26 23.01 -7.88
C GLU A 183 -18.74 23.08 -6.44
N VAL A 184 -17.46 22.80 -6.31
CA VAL A 184 -16.73 22.91 -5.05
C VAL A 184 -15.56 23.88 -5.27
N VAL A 185 -15.46 24.89 -4.42
CA VAL A 185 -14.36 25.87 -4.42
C VAL A 185 -13.35 25.49 -3.34
N LEU A 186 -12.09 25.38 -3.75
CA LEU A 186 -10.97 25.13 -2.84
C LEU A 186 -10.17 26.43 -2.65
N SER A 187 -9.95 26.82 -1.39
CA SER A 187 -8.97 27.87 -1.09
C SER A 187 -7.61 27.22 -0.84
N THR A 188 -6.58 27.74 -1.49
CA THR A 188 -5.21 27.20 -1.39
C THR A 188 -4.19 28.27 -1.02
N SER A 189 -3.03 27.87 -0.48
CA SER A 189 -1.95 28.78 -0.10
C SER A 189 -1.25 29.49 -1.27
N LYS A 190 -1.51 29.08 -2.51
CA LYS A 190 -0.95 29.72 -3.72
C LYS A 190 -1.89 30.74 -4.39
N ASN A 191 -3.14 30.78 -3.97
CA ASN A 191 -4.14 31.76 -4.45
C ASN A 191 -4.40 32.79 -3.34
N THR A 192 -3.48 33.68 -3.11
CA THR A 192 -3.65 34.96 -2.45
C THR A 192 -3.40 36.07 -3.48
#